data_5738f9b88a177d3b59bbffb5cca9be45
#
_entry.id   5738f9b88a177d3b59bbffb5cca9be45
#
_cell.length_a   1.000
_cell.length_b   1.000
_cell.length_c   1.000
_cell.angle_alpha   90.00
_cell.angle_beta   90.00
_cell.angle_gamma   90.00
#
_symmetry.space_group_name_H-M   'P 1'
#
loop_
_entity.id
_entity.type
_entity.pdbx_description
1 polymer ?
#
loop_
_entity_poly.entity_id
_entity_poly.type
_entity_poly.pdbx_seq_one_letter_code
_entity_poly.pdbx_strand_id
1 'polypeptide(L)'
;MIRGAMPKDPYWKFIPLYDLVIVPTNSIIKRILLNLAPPVPGMKVLDVGCGTGADLKPYGEAGCEIYGIDLSPSMLGRARNKFGGSADLRLGDAAHMPFQDRFFDLVLSSYTLHEMPNNRRSSVINEMVRVLKNDGNLLLTDFHTGPIRFPAGWIGKAFITFLEILGGREHLLNGLNFLASGGLQGFIEPFRFNVDKKEIVGGGNIALFLLSVNLGSNPP
;
A
#
# COMPACT_ATOMS: atom_id res chain seq x y z
N MET A 1 20.01 7.34 17.72
CA MET A 1 19.75 6.01 18.30
C MET A 1 18.32 5.98 18.85
N ILE A 2 17.38 5.47 18.08
CA ILE A 2 15.98 5.32 18.55
C ILE A 2 15.92 3.98 19.28
N ARG A 3 16.10 4.00 20.62
CA ARG A 3 15.77 2.89 21.52
C ARG A 3 14.30 3.02 21.93
N GLY A 4 13.38 2.88 20.97
CA GLY A 4 12.00 2.52 21.24
C GLY A 4 11.88 1.02 21.01
N ALA A 5 11.26 0.27 21.92
CA ALA A 5 10.97 -1.13 21.72
C ALA A 5 10.18 -1.25 20.41
N MET A 6 10.70 -2.02 19.44
CA MET A 6 9.95 -2.32 18.22
C MET A 6 8.60 -2.92 18.60
N PRO A 7 7.50 -2.45 18.02
CA PRO A 7 6.20 -3.04 18.30
C PRO A 7 6.27 -4.54 18.03
N LYS A 8 5.59 -5.32 18.87
CA LYS A 8 5.49 -6.77 18.65
C LYS A 8 4.93 -6.98 17.25
N ASP A 9 5.69 -7.67 16.40
CA ASP A 9 5.30 -7.99 15.03
C ASP A 9 3.96 -8.78 15.05
N PRO A 10 2.81 -8.18 14.69
CA PRO A 10 1.52 -8.84 14.79
C PRO A 10 1.33 -9.92 13.72
N TYR A 11 2.12 -9.87 12.64
CA TYR A 11 1.92 -10.68 11.44
C TYR A 11 2.57 -12.05 11.51
N TRP A 12 3.54 -12.29 12.41
CA TRP A 12 4.30 -13.54 12.46
C TRP A 12 3.44 -14.81 12.54
N LYS A 13 2.27 -14.75 13.18
CA LYS A 13 1.33 -15.87 13.31
C LYS A 13 0.50 -16.13 12.04
N PHE A 14 0.25 -15.10 11.27
CA PHE A 14 -0.68 -15.14 10.14
C PHE A 14 0.01 -15.25 8.78
N ILE A 15 1.35 -15.15 8.75
CA ILE A 15 2.13 -15.20 7.52
C ILE A 15 1.79 -16.41 6.62
N PRO A 16 1.67 -17.68 7.11
CA PRO A 16 1.32 -18.78 6.23
C PRO A 16 -0.08 -18.66 5.61
N LEU A 17 -1.03 -18.13 6.38
CA LEU A 17 -2.40 -17.90 5.92
C LEU A 17 -2.47 -16.72 4.93
N TYR A 18 -1.65 -15.70 5.15
CA TYR A 18 -1.55 -14.53 4.28
C TYR A 18 -1.13 -14.92 2.87
N ASP A 19 -0.04 -15.67 2.73
CA ASP A 19 0.45 -16.13 1.42
C ASP A 19 -0.51 -17.12 0.74
N LEU A 20 -1.22 -17.94 1.51
CA LEU A 20 -2.13 -18.97 0.98
C LEU A 20 -3.49 -18.40 0.55
N VAL A 21 -4.01 -17.41 1.28
CA VAL A 21 -5.39 -16.90 1.09
C VAL A 21 -5.41 -15.54 0.39
N ILE A 22 -4.54 -14.61 0.80
CA ILE A 22 -4.58 -13.23 0.30
C ILE A 22 -3.85 -13.10 -1.03
N VAL A 23 -2.70 -13.75 -1.20
CA VAL A 23 -1.92 -13.65 -2.44
C VAL A 23 -2.67 -14.19 -3.68
N PRO A 24 -3.37 -15.35 -3.64
CA PRO A 24 -4.15 -15.83 -4.79
C PRO A 24 -5.36 -14.94 -5.14
N THR A 25 -6.06 -14.40 -4.12
CA THR A 25 -7.20 -13.50 -4.34
C THR A 25 -6.79 -12.16 -4.95
N ASN A 26 -5.53 -11.78 -4.79
CA ASN A 26 -4.96 -10.55 -5.34
C ASN A 26 -4.56 -10.63 -6.83
N SER A 27 -4.73 -11.76 -7.51
CA SER A 27 -4.32 -11.89 -8.94
C SER A 27 -5.02 -10.89 -9.86
N ILE A 28 -6.31 -10.62 -9.62
CA ILE A 28 -7.07 -9.62 -10.38
C ILE A 28 -6.55 -8.22 -10.07
N ILE A 29 -6.34 -7.91 -8.79
CA ILE A 29 -5.84 -6.60 -8.33
C ILE A 29 -4.45 -6.35 -8.89
N LYS A 30 -3.54 -7.33 -8.86
CA LYS A 30 -2.20 -7.21 -9.47
C LYS A 30 -2.26 -6.88 -10.96
N ARG A 31 -3.14 -7.55 -11.70
CA ARG A 31 -3.33 -7.24 -13.12
C ARG A 31 -3.81 -5.81 -13.33
N ILE A 32 -4.70 -5.31 -12.48
CA ILE A 32 -5.18 -3.93 -12.54
C ILE A 32 -4.07 -2.95 -12.16
N LEU A 33 -3.29 -3.22 -11.09
CA LEU A 33 -2.11 -2.43 -10.72
C LEU A 33 -1.16 -2.24 -11.90
N LEU A 34 -0.81 -3.34 -12.59
CA LEU A 34 0.06 -3.31 -13.76
C LEU A 34 -0.55 -2.61 -14.99
N ASN A 35 -1.87 -2.64 -15.14
CA ASN A 35 -2.56 -1.87 -16.18
C ASN A 35 -2.60 -0.37 -15.87
N LEU A 36 -2.73 -0.01 -14.60
CA LEU A 36 -2.74 1.39 -14.16
C LEU A 36 -1.34 2.01 -14.28
N ALA A 37 -0.32 1.30 -13.80
CA ALA A 37 1.08 1.72 -13.83
C ALA A 37 1.94 0.61 -14.46
N PRO A 38 2.01 0.51 -15.80
CA PRO A 38 2.80 -0.50 -16.48
C PRO A 38 4.28 -0.39 -16.14
N PRO A 39 4.97 -1.52 -15.87
CA PRO A 39 6.39 -1.50 -15.60
C PRO A 39 7.19 -1.12 -16.86
N VAL A 40 8.23 -0.31 -16.66
CA VAL A 40 9.22 0.03 -17.70
C VAL A 40 10.60 -0.37 -17.19
N PRO A 41 11.41 -1.10 -17.93
CA PRO A 41 12.76 -1.48 -17.51
C PRO A 41 13.59 -0.27 -17.05
N GLY A 42 14.28 -0.40 -15.92
CA GLY A 42 15.04 0.68 -15.30
C GLY A 42 14.22 1.68 -14.44
N MET A 43 12.90 1.56 -14.43
CA MET A 43 12.01 2.34 -13.56
C MET A 43 12.30 2.02 -12.08
N LYS A 44 12.38 3.04 -11.22
CA LYS A 44 12.55 2.90 -9.78
C LYS A 44 11.20 2.85 -9.09
N VAL A 45 10.89 1.72 -8.50
CA VAL A 45 9.57 1.44 -7.88
C VAL A 45 9.73 1.21 -6.39
N LEU A 46 9.05 2.03 -5.57
CA LEU A 46 8.97 1.85 -4.12
C LEU A 46 7.60 1.31 -3.72
N ASP A 47 7.60 0.27 -2.89
CA ASP A 47 6.40 -0.23 -2.21
C ASP A 47 6.43 0.13 -0.72
N VAL A 48 5.45 0.90 -0.27
CA VAL A 48 5.32 1.40 1.11
C VAL A 48 4.35 0.52 1.88
N GLY A 49 4.84 -0.17 2.91
CA GLY A 49 4.16 -1.29 3.54
C GLY A 49 4.24 -2.54 2.67
N CYS A 50 5.44 -2.84 2.17
CA CYS A 50 5.63 -3.83 1.11
C CYS A 50 5.34 -5.29 1.53
N GLY A 51 5.21 -5.55 2.83
CA GLY A 51 4.93 -6.88 3.35
C GLY A 51 5.89 -7.95 2.80
N THR A 52 5.34 -8.98 2.16
CA THR A 52 6.12 -10.05 1.51
C THR A 52 6.62 -9.69 0.11
N GLY A 53 6.47 -8.44 -0.32
CA GLY A 53 6.88 -7.96 -1.64
C GLY A 53 6.05 -8.51 -2.80
N ALA A 54 4.78 -8.82 -2.54
CA ALA A 54 3.93 -9.45 -3.55
C ALA A 54 3.65 -8.53 -4.75
N ASP A 55 3.52 -7.23 -4.53
CA ASP A 55 3.23 -6.24 -5.57
C ASP A 55 4.50 -5.80 -6.31
N LEU A 56 5.67 -5.87 -5.66
CA LEU A 56 6.97 -5.59 -6.29
C LEU A 56 7.41 -6.65 -7.29
N LYS A 57 6.98 -7.90 -7.09
CA LYS A 57 7.46 -9.04 -7.90
C LYS A 57 7.32 -8.82 -9.40
N PRO A 58 6.15 -8.44 -9.95
CA PRO A 58 6.01 -8.25 -11.40
C PRO A 58 6.83 -7.07 -11.94
N TYR A 59 7.08 -6.03 -11.13
CA TYR A 59 7.97 -4.93 -11.51
C TYR A 59 9.42 -5.39 -11.61
N GLY A 60 9.90 -6.18 -10.63
CA GLY A 60 11.25 -6.75 -10.68
C GLY A 60 11.44 -7.70 -11.86
N GLU A 61 10.45 -8.56 -12.16
CA GLU A 61 10.45 -9.46 -13.31
C GLU A 61 10.48 -8.70 -14.66
N ALA A 62 9.97 -7.48 -14.70
CA ALA A 62 9.98 -6.60 -15.86
C ALA A 62 11.26 -5.74 -15.98
N GLY A 63 12.24 -5.91 -15.08
CA GLY A 63 13.51 -5.19 -15.11
C GLY A 63 13.48 -3.81 -14.44
N CYS A 64 12.51 -3.54 -13.56
CA CYS A 64 12.53 -2.35 -12.71
C CYS A 64 13.52 -2.52 -11.55
N GLU A 65 14.05 -1.39 -11.05
CA GLU A 65 14.76 -1.33 -9.77
C GLU A 65 13.72 -1.27 -8.65
N ILE A 66 13.67 -2.30 -7.81
CA ILE A 66 12.61 -2.45 -6.80
C ILE A 66 13.11 -2.18 -5.38
N TYR A 67 12.33 -1.40 -4.66
CA TYR A 67 12.57 -0.95 -3.30
C TYR A 67 11.32 -1.21 -2.46
N GLY A 68 11.52 -1.52 -1.17
CA GLY A 68 10.41 -1.71 -0.24
C GLY A 68 10.74 -1.22 1.16
N ILE A 69 9.72 -0.74 1.87
CA ILE A 69 9.82 -0.40 3.29
C ILE A 69 8.64 -1.02 4.04
N ASP A 70 8.94 -1.62 5.19
CA ASP A 70 7.92 -2.22 6.07
C ASP A 70 8.36 -2.18 7.52
N LEU A 71 7.41 -2.15 8.46
CA LEU A 71 7.65 -2.22 9.91
C LEU A 71 7.83 -3.65 10.43
N SER A 72 7.41 -4.67 9.66
CA SER A 72 7.42 -6.06 10.07
C SER A 72 8.71 -6.77 9.64
N PRO A 73 9.58 -7.17 10.58
CA PRO A 73 10.78 -7.95 10.26
C PRO A 73 10.44 -9.31 9.64
N SER A 74 9.34 -9.93 10.05
CA SER A 74 8.93 -11.24 9.56
C SER A 74 8.43 -11.19 8.12
N MET A 75 7.67 -10.15 7.74
CA MET A 75 7.25 -9.90 6.36
C MET A 75 8.46 -9.64 5.46
N LEU A 76 9.36 -8.74 5.87
CA LEU A 76 10.59 -8.44 5.13
C LEU A 76 11.51 -9.65 5.00
N GLY A 77 11.57 -10.53 6.00
CA GLY A 77 12.30 -11.78 5.91
C GLY A 77 11.84 -12.64 4.73
N ARG A 78 10.53 -12.73 4.51
CA ARG A 78 9.94 -13.44 3.36
C ARG A 78 10.20 -12.71 2.04
N ALA A 79 10.06 -11.39 2.02
CA ALA A 79 10.38 -10.60 0.83
C ALA A 79 11.86 -10.80 0.43
N ARG A 80 12.80 -10.74 1.37
CA ARG A 80 14.23 -10.97 1.12
C ARG A 80 14.49 -12.37 0.54
N ASN A 81 13.84 -13.40 1.09
CA ASN A 81 13.94 -14.76 0.54
C ASN A 81 13.40 -14.85 -0.89
N LYS A 82 12.33 -14.13 -1.21
CA LYS A 82 11.72 -14.10 -2.54
C LYS A 82 12.62 -13.44 -3.59
N PHE A 83 13.28 -12.34 -3.22
CA PHE A 83 14.07 -11.53 -4.16
C PHE A 83 15.56 -11.87 -4.20
N GLY A 84 16.08 -12.64 -3.24
CA GLY A 84 17.48 -13.11 -3.27
C GLY A 84 18.53 -12.00 -3.37
N GLY A 85 18.20 -10.78 -2.89
CA GLY A 85 19.10 -9.62 -2.94
C GLY A 85 18.88 -8.70 -4.15
N SER A 86 17.94 -9.00 -5.06
CA SER A 86 17.61 -8.14 -6.22
C SER A 86 16.71 -6.95 -5.87
N ALA A 87 16.36 -6.74 -4.59
CA ALA A 87 15.53 -5.65 -4.08
C ALA A 87 16.18 -4.96 -2.89
N ASP A 88 16.09 -3.63 -2.80
CA ASP A 88 16.46 -2.85 -1.60
C ASP A 88 15.26 -2.83 -0.63
N LEU A 89 15.28 -3.72 0.36
CA LEU A 89 14.20 -3.88 1.34
C LEU A 89 14.64 -3.37 2.71
N ARG A 90 13.97 -2.33 3.20
CA ARG A 90 14.32 -1.63 4.44
C ARG A 90 13.28 -1.84 5.53
N LEU A 91 13.77 -2.19 6.72
CA LEU A 91 12.96 -2.18 7.94
C LEU A 91 12.90 -0.74 8.44
N GLY A 92 11.70 -0.16 8.49
CA GLY A 92 11.57 1.24 8.87
C GLY A 92 10.15 1.76 8.90
N ASP A 93 10.02 2.96 9.46
CA ASP A 93 8.77 3.69 9.54
C ASP A 93 8.52 4.47 8.24
N ALA A 94 7.40 4.21 7.59
CA ALA A 94 6.99 4.91 6.38
C ALA A 94 6.72 6.42 6.58
N ALA A 95 6.54 6.87 7.82
CA ALA A 95 6.44 8.29 8.15
C ALA A 95 7.80 9.02 8.15
N HIS A 96 8.93 8.28 8.05
CA HIS A 96 10.30 8.81 8.03
C HIS A 96 11.17 7.90 7.15
N MET A 97 10.96 7.95 5.83
CA MET A 97 11.61 7.03 4.90
C MET A 97 13.09 7.38 4.68
N PRO A 98 14.01 6.41 4.77
CA PRO A 98 15.45 6.64 4.56
C PRO A 98 15.82 6.67 3.07
N PHE A 99 15.05 7.39 2.26
CA PHE A 99 15.24 7.56 0.84
C PHE A 99 15.43 9.04 0.48
N GLN A 100 16.12 9.29 -0.63
CA GLN A 100 16.34 10.65 -1.14
C GLN A 100 15.04 11.25 -1.69
N ASP A 101 14.95 12.58 -1.66
CA ASP A 101 13.87 13.31 -2.30
C ASP A 101 13.88 13.05 -3.81
N ARG A 102 12.70 12.95 -4.41
CA ARG A 102 12.52 12.85 -5.87
C ARG A 102 13.32 11.72 -6.52
N PHE A 103 13.32 10.55 -5.89
CA PHE A 103 14.13 9.43 -6.32
C PHE A 103 13.34 8.38 -7.14
N PHE A 104 12.07 8.18 -6.83
CA PHE A 104 11.24 7.12 -7.41
C PHE A 104 10.36 7.60 -8.56
N ASP A 105 10.23 6.77 -9.59
CA ASP A 105 9.31 6.98 -10.71
C ASP A 105 7.88 6.57 -10.34
N LEU A 106 7.75 5.52 -9.53
CA LEU A 106 6.49 5.02 -8.99
C LEU A 106 6.63 4.75 -7.50
N VAL A 107 5.71 5.27 -6.70
CA VAL A 107 5.54 4.90 -5.30
C VAL A 107 4.17 4.26 -5.16
N LEU A 108 4.13 3.00 -4.70
CA LEU A 108 2.88 2.29 -4.50
C LEU A 108 2.66 1.94 -3.03
N SER A 109 1.41 1.75 -2.65
CA SER A 109 1.02 1.23 -1.34
C SER A 109 -0.30 0.50 -1.45
N SER A 110 -0.35 -0.73 -0.98
CA SER A 110 -1.53 -1.59 -1.04
C SER A 110 -1.92 -2.08 0.34
N TYR A 111 -3.17 -1.82 0.74
CA TYR A 111 -3.75 -2.29 2.00
C TYR A 111 -2.95 -1.92 3.26
N THR A 112 -2.35 -0.74 3.27
CA THR A 112 -1.44 -0.30 4.34
C THR A 112 -2.00 0.89 5.10
N LEU A 113 -2.69 1.81 4.41
CA LEU A 113 -3.15 3.05 5.01
C LEU A 113 -4.27 2.83 6.03
N HIS A 114 -5.19 1.89 5.78
CA HIS A 114 -6.27 1.57 6.72
C HIS A 114 -5.77 0.99 8.05
N GLU A 115 -4.60 0.33 8.06
CA GLU A 115 -3.99 -0.23 9.26
C GLU A 115 -3.42 0.83 10.20
N MET A 116 -3.10 2.02 9.68
CA MET A 116 -2.43 3.08 10.42
C MET A 116 -3.42 3.93 11.22
N PRO A 117 -3.02 4.46 12.39
CA PRO A 117 -3.75 5.54 13.06
C PRO A 117 -3.87 6.78 12.16
N ASN A 118 -4.97 7.51 12.27
CA ASN A 118 -5.30 8.64 11.39
C ASN A 118 -4.18 9.71 11.32
N ASN A 119 -3.56 10.03 12.46
CA ASN A 119 -2.49 11.01 12.55
C ASN A 119 -1.19 10.59 11.82
N ARG A 120 -1.01 9.31 11.53
CA ARG A 120 0.19 8.81 10.82
C ARG A 120 0.00 8.77 9.32
N ARG A 121 -1.22 8.55 8.83
CA ARG A 121 -1.52 8.42 7.40
C ARG A 121 -1.03 9.62 6.59
N SER A 122 -1.30 10.84 7.08
CA SER A 122 -0.87 12.09 6.41
C SER A 122 0.65 12.21 6.34
N SER A 123 1.37 11.84 7.43
CA SER A 123 2.83 11.84 7.43
C SER A 123 3.40 10.86 6.41
N VAL A 124 2.80 9.68 6.27
CA VAL A 124 3.21 8.68 5.29
C VAL A 124 2.99 9.18 3.85
N ILE A 125 1.84 9.77 3.55
CA ILE A 125 1.58 10.35 2.23
C ILE A 125 2.55 11.48 1.91
N ASN A 126 2.86 12.36 2.87
CA ASN A 126 3.84 13.44 2.66
C ASN A 126 5.24 12.88 2.35
N GLU A 127 5.65 11.81 3.03
CA GLU A 127 6.91 11.12 2.73
C GLU A 127 6.89 10.43 1.35
N MET A 128 5.76 9.79 0.97
CA MET A 128 5.59 9.22 -0.37
C MET A 128 5.75 10.31 -1.45
N VAL A 129 5.14 11.49 -1.25
CA VAL A 129 5.28 12.64 -2.14
C VAL A 129 6.73 13.17 -2.15
N ARG A 130 7.40 13.26 -1.00
CA ARG A 130 8.78 13.72 -0.92
C ARG A 130 9.74 12.88 -1.74
N VAL A 131 9.60 11.55 -1.66
CA VAL A 131 10.51 10.62 -2.35
C VAL A 131 10.14 10.41 -3.83
N LEU A 132 8.93 10.80 -4.24
CA LEU A 132 8.45 10.69 -5.61
C LEU A 132 9.07 11.78 -6.49
N LYS A 133 9.48 11.45 -7.72
CA LYS A 133 9.89 12.42 -8.75
C LYS A 133 8.73 13.36 -9.11
N ASN A 134 9.05 14.53 -9.65
CA ASN A 134 8.06 15.52 -10.03
C ASN A 134 7.09 15.02 -11.12
N ASP A 135 7.55 14.14 -11.99
CA ASP A 135 6.81 13.46 -13.06
C ASP A 135 6.43 12.01 -12.72
N GLY A 136 6.68 11.61 -11.47
CA GLY A 136 6.34 10.29 -10.96
C GLY A 136 4.86 10.14 -10.57
N ASN A 137 4.45 8.90 -10.35
CA ASN A 137 3.09 8.58 -9.96
C ASN A 137 3.00 7.89 -8.60
N LEU A 138 1.92 8.18 -7.85
CA LEU A 138 1.49 7.40 -6.70
C LEU A 138 0.43 6.38 -7.16
N LEU A 139 0.56 5.13 -6.73
CA LEU A 139 -0.44 4.10 -6.97
C LEU A 139 -0.94 3.56 -5.62
N LEU A 140 -2.14 3.97 -5.23
CA LEU A 140 -2.73 3.62 -3.93
C LEU A 140 -3.85 2.61 -4.11
N THR A 141 -3.83 1.55 -3.31
CA THR A 141 -4.89 0.53 -3.24
C THR A 141 -5.33 0.36 -1.81
N ASP A 142 -6.60 0.63 -1.52
CA ASP A 142 -7.13 0.46 -0.16
C ASP A 142 -8.66 0.39 -0.16
N PHE A 143 -9.27 0.30 1.03
CA PHE A 143 -10.71 0.18 1.21
C PHE A 143 -11.48 1.37 0.66
N HIS A 144 -12.65 1.06 0.09
CA HIS A 144 -13.56 2.01 -0.52
C HIS A 144 -14.94 1.96 0.15
N THR A 145 -15.62 3.12 0.23
CA THR A 145 -16.92 3.30 0.89
C THR A 145 -18.10 3.45 -0.06
N GLY A 146 -17.88 3.27 -1.36
CA GLY A 146 -18.92 3.41 -2.37
C GLY A 146 -19.98 2.30 -2.33
N PRO A 147 -20.94 2.34 -3.27
CA PRO A 147 -22.02 1.38 -3.29
C PRO A 147 -21.49 -0.05 -3.50
N ILE A 148 -21.89 -0.94 -2.59
CA ILE A 148 -21.51 -2.35 -2.61
C ILE A 148 -22.47 -3.13 -3.51
N ARG A 149 -21.93 -3.85 -4.49
CA ARG A 149 -22.71 -4.66 -5.44
C ARG A 149 -23.12 -5.98 -4.80
N PHE A 150 -24.43 -6.25 -4.76
CA PHE A 150 -24.97 -7.53 -4.28
C PHE A 150 -24.87 -8.61 -5.37
N PRO A 151 -24.63 -9.90 -5.05
CA PRO A 151 -24.24 -10.42 -3.73
C PRO A 151 -22.72 -10.39 -3.46
N ALA A 152 -21.91 -10.36 -4.50
CA ALA A 152 -20.44 -10.55 -4.42
C ALA A 152 -19.73 -9.51 -3.52
N GLY A 153 -20.15 -8.25 -3.59
CA GLY A 153 -19.58 -7.19 -2.78
C GLY A 153 -19.87 -7.36 -1.29
N TRP A 154 -21.06 -7.86 -0.93
CA TRP A 154 -21.39 -8.14 0.48
C TRP A 154 -20.61 -9.31 1.04
N ILE A 155 -20.39 -10.37 0.24
CA ILE A 155 -19.53 -11.49 0.60
C ILE A 155 -18.10 -11.01 0.79
N GLY A 156 -17.60 -10.19 -0.13
CA GLY A 156 -16.28 -9.57 -0.03
C GLY A 156 -16.13 -8.71 1.23
N LYS A 157 -17.13 -7.89 1.56
CA LYS A 157 -17.12 -7.07 2.78
C LYS A 157 -17.09 -7.93 4.04
N ALA A 158 -17.88 -8.98 4.10
CA ALA A 158 -17.88 -9.90 5.25
C ALA A 158 -16.51 -10.57 5.42
N PHE A 159 -15.89 -10.98 4.32
CA PHE A 159 -14.56 -11.57 4.32
C PHE A 159 -13.48 -10.58 4.78
N ILE A 160 -13.48 -9.34 4.25
CA ILE A 160 -12.57 -8.28 4.69
C ILE A 160 -12.74 -8.01 6.18
N THR A 161 -13.98 -7.84 6.66
CA THR A 161 -14.26 -7.60 8.08
C THR A 161 -13.76 -8.75 8.95
N PHE A 162 -13.88 -9.99 8.50
CA PHE A 162 -13.36 -11.15 9.20
C PHE A 162 -11.82 -11.10 9.32
N LEU A 163 -11.11 -10.72 8.26
CA LEU A 163 -9.65 -10.55 8.29
C LEU A 163 -9.23 -9.42 9.23
N GLU A 164 -9.95 -8.29 9.23
CA GLU A 164 -9.72 -7.17 10.14
C GLU A 164 -9.86 -7.60 11.62
N ILE A 165 -10.86 -8.41 11.94
CA ILE A 165 -11.05 -8.96 13.29
C ILE A 165 -9.88 -9.87 13.69
N LEU A 166 -9.38 -10.70 12.77
CA LEU A 166 -8.22 -11.57 13.01
C LEU A 166 -6.93 -10.75 13.24
N GLY A 167 -6.79 -9.59 12.58
CA GLY A 167 -5.67 -8.64 12.79
C GLY A 167 -5.64 -8.03 14.19
N GLY A 168 -6.74 -8.14 14.94
CA GLY A 168 -6.86 -7.68 16.33
C GLY A 168 -7.60 -6.34 16.46
N ARG A 169 -7.85 -5.96 17.73
CA ARG A 169 -8.71 -4.82 18.03
C ARG A 169 -8.21 -3.50 17.44
N GLU A 170 -6.91 -3.23 17.54
CA GLU A 170 -6.32 -1.98 17.03
C GLU A 170 -6.45 -1.89 15.52
N HIS A 171 -6.13 -2.99 14.81
CA HIS A 171 -6.27 -3.10 13.37
C HIS A 171 -7.71 -2.85 12.91
N LEU A 172 -8.68 -3.54 13.51
CA LEU A 172 -10.11 -3.35 13.23
C LEU A 172 -10.56 -1.90 13.46
N LEU A 173 -10.15 -1.26 14.57
CA LEU A 173 -10.54 0.12 14.87
C LEU A 173 -9.94 1.12 13.87
N ASN A 174 -8.70 0.93 13.45
CA ASN A 174 -8.05 1.75 12.43
C ASN A 174 -8.76 1.61 11.06
N GLY A 175 -9.10 0.38 10.67
CA GLY A 175 -9.85 0.10 9.44
C GLY A 175 -11.25 0.70 9.44
N LEU A 176 -11.99 0.56 10.55
CA LEU A 176 -13.31 1.18 10.70
C LEU A 176 -13.24 2.72 10.69
N ASN A 177 -12.23 3.31 11.34
CA ASN A 177 -12.00 4.75 11.30
C ASN A 177 -11.68 5.23 9.88
N PHE A 178 -10.85 4.47 9.14
CA PHE A 178 -10.53 4.76 7.73
C PHE A 178 -11.78 4.75 6.85
N LEU A 179 -12.62 3.74 7.00
CA LEU A 179 -13.90 3.68 6.27
C LEU A 179 -14.85 4.81 6.67
N ALA A 180 -14.96 5.14 7.96
CA ALA A 180 -15.81 6.23 8.44
C ALA A 180 -15.39 7.60 7.91
N SER A 181 -14.09 7.80 7.61
CA SER A 181 -13.56 9.01 6.96
C SER A 181 -13.64 9.01 5.43
N GLY A 182 -14.40 8.08 4.82
CA GLY A 182 -14.61 8.03 3.37
C GLY A 182 -13.69 7.05 2.63
N GLY A 183 -12.96 6.19 3.36
CA GLY A 183 -12.01 5.23 2.77
C GLY A 183 -10.89 5.93 2.00
N LEU A 184 -10.31 5.26 1.01
CA LEU A 184 -9.21 5.81 0.24
C LEU A 184 -9.58 7.11 -0.49
N GLN A 185 -10.78 7.20 -1.04
CA GLN A 185 -11.22 8.42 -1.74
C GLN A 185 -11.31 9.62 -0.80
N GLY A 186 -11.98 9.50 0.35
CA GLY A 186 -12.08 10.59 1.33
C GLY A 186 -10.72 10.95 1.93
N PHE A 187 -9.83 9.97 2.06
CA PHE A 187 -8.49 10.20 2.57
C PHE A 187 -7.60 11.02 1.62
N ILE A 188 -7.65 10.77 0.30
CA ILE A 188 -6.80 11.49 -0.67
C ILE A 188 -7.32 12.87 -1.04
N GLU A 189 -8.61 13.16 -0.83
CA GLU A 189 -9.26 14.41 -1.23
C GLU A 189 -8.56 15.68 -0.72
N PRO A 190 -8.11 15.78 0.56
CA PRO A 190 -7.43 16.96 1.06
C PRO A 190 -6.08 17.25 0.39
N PHE A 191 -5.41 16.25 -0.17
CA PHE A 191 -4.06 16.40 -0.74
C PHE A 191 -4.04 16.99 -2.15
N ARG A 192 -5.20 17.21 -2.77
CA ARG A 192 -5.33 17.84 -4.11
C ARG A 192 -4.50 17.17 -5.19
N PHE A 193 -4.40 15.83 -5.15
CA PHE A 193 -3.81 15.05 -6.23
C PHE A 193 -4.65 15.16 -7.52
N ASN A 194 -4.00 15.07 -8.67
CA ASN A 194 -4.71 14.75 -9.91
C ASN A 194 -4.99 13.25 -9.91
N VAL A 195 -6.24 12.86 -10.14
CA VAL A 195 -6.62 11.45 -10.33
C VAL A 195 -6.49 11.12 -11.81
N ASP A 196 -5.38 10.49 -12.19
CA ASP A 196 -5.10 10.16 -13.60
C ASP A 196 -5.90 8.94 -14.04
N LYS A 197 -6.00 7.93 -13.17
CA LYS A 197 -6.82 6.73 -13.39
C LYS A 197 -7.43 6.25 -12.07
N LYS A 198 -8.60 5.62 -12.17
CA LYS A 198 -9.32 5.05 -11.01
C LYS A 198 -10.00 3.76 -11.40
N GLU A 199 -9.87 2.75 -10.53
CA GLU A 199 -10.59 1.48 -10.63
C GLU A 199 -11.25 1.11 -9.29
N ILE A 200 -12.47 0.60 -9.35
CA ILE A 200 -13.20 0.11 -8.18
C ILE A 200 -13.49 -1.37 -8.37
N VAL A 201 -12.98 -2.18 -7.48
CA VAL A 201 -13.04 -3.65 -7.55
C VAL A 201 -13.59 -4.28 -6.29
N GLY A 202 -13.59 -5.62 -6.23
CA GLY A 202 -14.10 -6.34 -5.04
C GLY A 202 -15.58 -6.07 -4.75
N GLY A 203 -16.37 -5.83 -5.82
CA GLY A 203 -17.79 -5.51 -5.67
C GLY A 203 -18.06 -4.16 -5.00
N GLY A 204 -17.12 -3.21 -5.07
CA GLY A 204 -17.26 -1.88 -4.48
C GLY A 204 -16.46 -1.68 -3.18
N ASN A 205 -15.71 -2.69 -2.71
CA ASN A 205 -15.01 -2.62 -1.43
C ASN A 205 -13.60 -2.04 -1.51
N ILE A 206 -12.97 -2.03 -2.70
CA ILE A 206 -11.57 -1.68 -2.88
C ILE A 206 -11.46 -0.66 -4.00
N ALA A 207 -10.69 0.39 -3.76
CA ALA A 207 -10.32 1.40 -4.76
C ALA A 207 -8.84 1.33 -5.10
N LEU A 208 -8.52 1.53 -6.37
CA LEU A 208 -7.17 1.75 -6.87
C LEU A 208 -7.13 3.13 -7.54
N PHE A 209 -6.18 3.96 -7.15
CA PHE A 209 -5.97 5.29 -7.73
C PHE A 209 -4.54 5.42 -8.23
N LEU A 210 -4.38 5.75 -9.50
CA LEU A 210 -3.14 6.30 -10.03
C LEU A 210 -3.24 7.83 -9.95
N LEU A 211 -2.28 8.43 -9.25
CA LEU A 211 -2.30 9.84 -8.90
C LEU A 211 -1.00 10.51 -9.35
N SER A 212 -1.10 11.73 -9.87
CA SER A 212 0.05 12.63 -10.02
C SER A 212 -0.04 13.80 -9.03
N VAL A 213 1.13 14.33 -8.66
CA VAL A 213 1.23 15.46 -7.72
C VAL A 213 1.02 16.76 -8.49
N ASN A 214 0.11 17.59 -8.03
CA ASN A 214 -0.09 18.91 -8.60
C ASN A 214 0.99 19.88 -8.08
N LEU A 215 2.03 20.11 -8.84
CA LEU A 215 3.18 20.96 -8.47
C LEU A 215 2.83 22.46 -8.33
N GLY A 216 1.59 22.87 -8.62
CA GLY A 216 1.12 24.26 -8.48
C GLY A 216 0.57 24.62 -7.10
N SER A 217 0.51 23.68 -6.16
CA SER A 217 0.02 23.91 -4.80
C SER A 217 1.04 23.40 -3.79
N ASN A 218 1.57 24.28 -2.93
CA ASN A 218 2.29 23.83 -1.73
C ASN A 218 1.39 22.84 -0.97
N PRO A 219 1.95 21.72 -0.47
CA PRO A 219 1.19 20.84 0.43
C PRO A 219 0.70 21.63 1.64
N PRO A 220 -0.46 21.29 2.18
CA PRO A 220 -1.04 21.96 3.35
C PRO A 220 -0.16 21.80 4.59
#